data_af9e4a68a43cb0fb8a6a133633ed04d3
#
_entry.id   af9e4a68a43cb0fb8a6a133633ed04d3
#
_cell.length_a   1.000
_cell.length_b   1.000
_cell.length_c   1.000
_cell.angle_alpha   90.00
_cell.angle_beta   90.00
_cell.angle_gamma   90.00
#
_symmetry.space_group_name_H-M   'P 1'
#
loop_
_entity.id
_entity.type
_entity.pdbx_description
1 polymer ?
#
loop_
_entity_poly.entity_id
_entity_poly.type
_entity_poly.pdbx_seq_one_letter_code
_entity_poly.pdbx_strand_id
1 'polypeptide(L)'
;ATDTDYQNIEAVIAHEYFHNWTGNRVTCRDWFQLSLKEGLTVFRDQLFSADQGSPAVCRIGNIRTLRAAQFPEDSGPLAHPVQPDTYLRIDNFYTATVYNKGAEIIRMIHTLLGPNGFRRGMDAYIARNDNRAATIGDFLAAMQQGGGVDLGDFALWYRQAGTPEITVEGCYDP
;
A
#
# COMPACT_ATOMS: atom_id res chain seq x y z
N ALA A 1 -21.33 15.24 -15.15
CA ALA A 1 -20.11 14.85 -14.43
C ALA A 1 -19.60 16.05 -13.66
N THR A 2 -19.16 15.83 -12.46
CA THR A 2 -18.50 16.81 -11.58
C THR A 2 -16.98 16.69 -11.68
N ASP A 3 -16.23 17.64 -11.12
CA ASP A 3 -14.78 17.54 -11.05
C ASP A 3 -14.35 16.28 -10.28
N THR A 4 -15.12 15.90 -9.25
CA THR A 4 -14.89 14.66 -8.50
C THR A 4 -15.05 13.41 -9.36
N ASP A 5 -16.02 13.38 -10.28
CA ASP A 5 -16.21 12.25 -11.20
C ASP A 5 -14.99 12.11 -12.12
N TYR A 6 -14.47 13.22 -12.66
CA TYR A 6 -13.28 13.20 -13.51
C TYR A 6 -12.03 12.76 -12.74
N GLN A 7 -11.84 13.24 -11.51
CA GLN A 7 -10.73 12.81 -10.64
C GLN A 7 -10.79 11.31 -10.33
N ASN A 8 -11.98 10.77 -10.07
CA ASN A 8 -12.17 9.34 -9.83
C ASN A 8 -11.86 8.51 -11.08
N ILE A 9 -12.32 8.95 -12.27
CA ILE A 9 -12.01 8.28 -13.54
C ILE A 9 -10.51 8.27 -13.80
N GLU A 10 -9.85 9.40 -13.61
CA GLU A 10 -8.40 9.52 -13.77
C GLU A 10 -7.63 8.59 -12.82
N ALA A 11 -8.02 8.55 -11.54
CA ALA A 11 -7.40 7.69 -10.55
C ALA A 11 -7.55 6.20 -10.91
N VAL A 12 -8.75 5.77 -11.35
CA VAL A 12 -8.99 4.37 -11.78
C VAL A 12 -8.18 4.03 -13.02
N ILE A 13 -8.13 4.90 -14.01
CA ILE A 13 -7.33 4.68 -15.22
C ILE A 13 -5.84 4.57 -14.87
N ALA A 14 -5.33 5.42 -13.98
CA ALA A 14 -3.95 5.36 -13.51
C ALA A 14 -3.68 4.05 -12.75
N HIS A 15 -4.61 3.61 -11.89
CA HIS A 15 -4.54 2.36 -11.17
C HIS A 15 -4.39 1.17 -12.13
N GLU A 16 -5.29 1.02 -13.07
CA GLU A 16 -5.28 -0.06 -14.06
C GLU A 16 -4.04 0.00 -14.97
N TYR A 17 -3.60 1.20 -15.34
CA TYR A 17 -2.38 1.36 -16.12
C TYR A 17 -1.14 0.90 -15.33
N PHE A 18 -1.04 1.23 -14.05
CA PHE A 18 0.08 0.82 -13.22
C PHE A 18 0.12 -0.69 -12.96
N HIS A 19 -1.00 -1.38 -13.04
CA HIS A 19 -1.01 -2.85 -12.97
C HIS A 19 -0.21 -3.51 -14.08
N ASN A 20 0.08 -2.86 -15.20
CA ASN A 20 0.99 -3.40 -16.22
C ASN A 20 2.35 -3.82 -15.62
N TRP A 21 2.85 -3.09 -14.63
CA TRP A 21 4.09 -3.41 -13.93
C TRP A 21 3.82 -4.21 -12.65
N THR A 22 2.99 -3.67 -11.76
CA THR A 22 2.71 -4.25 -10.44
C THR A 22 1.38 -5.00 -10.46
N GLY A 23 1.43 -6.24 -10.89
CA GLY A 23 0.31 -7.14 -11.07
C GLY A 23 0.45 -8.02 -12.30
N ASN A 24 0.81 -7.45 -13.45
CA ASN A 24 0.95 -8.19 -14.70
C ASN A 24 2.40 -8.65 -14.90
N ARG A 25 3.32 -7.70 -15.03
CA ARG A 25 4.73 -8.01 -15.30
C ARG A 25 5.44 -8.62 -14.09
N VAL A 26 5.15 -8.09 -12.89
CA VAL A 26 5.46 -8.75 -11.62
C VAL A 26 4.15 -9.17 -11.00
N THR A 27 3.82 -10.47 -11.07
CA THR A 27 2.56 -11.00 -10.55
C THR A 27 2.67 -11.49 -9.11
N CYS A 28 1.55 -11.74 -8.46
CA CYS A 28 1.52 -12.33 -7.13
C CYS A 28 1.75 -13.84 -7.20
N ARG A 29 2.58 -14.40 -6.33
CA ARG A 29 2.82 -15.84 -6.25
C ARG A 29 1.56 -16.62 -5.88
N ASP A 30 0.75 -16.06 -5.02
CA ASP A 30 -0.51 -16.62 -4.54
C ASP A 30 -1.45 -15.49 -4.10
N TRP A 31 -2.69 -15.81 -3.80
CA TRP A 31 -3.70 -14.82 -3.44
C TRP A 31 -3.48 -14.16 -2.07
N PHE A 32 -2.69 -14.77 -1.18
CA PHE A 32 -2.32 -14.12 0.09
C PHE A 32 -1.39 -12.92 -0.11
N GLN A 33 -0.80 -12.80 -1.29
CA GLN A 33 0.05 -11.67 -1.69
C GLN A 33 -0.74 -10.54 -2.38
N LEU A 34 -2.07 -10.57 -2.39
CA LEU A 34 -2.89 -9.66 -3.20
C LEU A 34 -2.55 -8.18 -2.96
N SER A 35 -2.28 -7.77 -1.71
CA SER A 35 -1.90 -6.40 -1.39
C SER A 35 -0.57 -5.98 -2.03
N LEU A 36 0.29 -6.93 -2.40
CA LEU A 36 1.54 -6.65 -3.13
C LEU A 36 1.26 -5.96 -4.47
N LYS A 37 0.19 -6.32 -5.14
CA LYS A 37 -0.23 -5.61 -6.36
C LYS A 37 -1.24 -4.50 -6.06
N GLU A 38 -2.27 -4.73 -5.27
CA GLU A 38 -3.33 -3.75 -5.05
C GLU A 38 -2.87 -2.58 -4.17
N GLY A 39 -2.29 -2.87 -3.01
CA GLY A 39 -1.80 -1.81 -2.11
C GLY A 39 -0.68 -0.97 -2.74
N LEU A 40 0.25 -1.59 -3.46
CA LEU A 40 1.31 -0.87 -4.16
C LEU A 40 0.75 -0.03 -5.31
N THR A 41 -0.24 -0.53 -6.04
CA THR A 41 -0.86 0.20 -7.15
C THR A 41 -1.71 1.35 -6.65
N VAL A 42 -2.48 1.18 -5.55
CA VAL A 42 -3.19 2.29 -4.88
C VAL A 42 -2.21 3.37 -4.40
N PHE A 43 -1.09 2.99 -3.82
CA PHE A 43 -0.07 3.98 -3.45
C PHE A 43 0.41 4.79 -4.65
N ARG A 44 0.63 4.13 -5.79
CA ARG A 44 1.11 4.78 -7.01
C ARG A 44 0.05 5.66 -7.68
N ASP A 45 -1.22 5.23 -7.73
CA ASP A 45 -2.30 6.06 -8.28
C ASP A 45 -2.55 7.30 -7.42
N GLN A 46 -2.42 7.18 -6.09
CA GLN A 46 -2.49 8.32 -5.18
C GLN A 46 -1.35 9.33 -5.41
N LEU A 47 -0.13 8.87 -5.69
CA LEU A 47 0.97 9.75 -6.06
C LEU A 47 0.70 10.45 -7.40
N PHE A 48 0.21 9.71 -8.40
CA PHE A 48 -0.15 10.25 -9.70
C PHE A 48 -1.23 11.34 -9.57
N SER A 49 -2.31 11.07 -8.84
CA SER A 49 -3.37 12.05 -8.60
C SER A 49 -2.86 13.29 -7.86
N ALA A 50 -1.90 13.12 -6.94
CA ALA A 50 -1.26 14.23 -6.26
C ALA A 50 -0.40 15.10 -7.20
N ASP A 51 0.26 14.48 -8.18
CA ASP A 51 1.07 15.18 -9.20
C ASP A 51 0.18 15.95 -10.20
N GLN A 52 -1.03 15.46 -10.50
CA GLN A 52 -1.99 16.13 -11.38
C GLN A 52 -2.78 17.25 -10.70
N GLY A 53 -2.89 17.20 -9.37
CA GLY A 53 -3.74 18.10 -8.62
C GLY A 53 -3.03 18.75 -7.41
N SER A 54 -3.74 18.81 -6.28
CA SER A 54 -3.18 19.29 -5.02
C SER A 54 -2.79 18.12 -4.13
N PRO A 55 -1.51 17.90 -3.81
CA PRO A 55 -1.06 16.81 -2.94
C PRO A 55 -1.77 16.81 -1.58
N ALA A 56 -1.99 17.98 -0.99
CA ALA A 56 -2.67 18.13 0.30
C ALA A 56 -4.14 17.70 0.21
N VAL A 57 -4.86 18.13 -0.82
CA VAL A 57 -6.28 17.79 -1.01
C VAL A 57 -6.43 16.30 -1.29
N CYS A 58 -5.59 15.73 -2.17
CA CYS A 58 -5.55 14.30 -2.44
C CYS A 58 -5.29 13.51 -1.15
N ARG A 59 -4.32 13.93 -0.36
CA ARG A 59 -4.00 13.25 0.91
C ARG A 59 -5.16 13.31 1.91
N ILE A 60 -5.84 14.45 2.06
CA ILE A 60 -7.03 14.57 2.91
C ILE A 60 -8.14 13.62 2.43
N GLY A 61 -8.37 13.54 1.13
CA GLY A 61 -9.34 12.61 0.52
C GLY A 61 -9.02 11.15 0.85
N ASN A 62 -7.77 10.75 0.64
CA ASN A 62 -7.30 9.38 0.92
C ASN A 62 -7.46 9.01 2.41
N ILE A 63 -7.14 9.92 3.33
CA ILE A 63 -7.33 9.70 4.77
C ILE A 63 -8.82 9.61 5.14
N ARG A 64 -9.68 10.41 4.52
CA ARG A 64 -11.13 10.30 4.73
C ARG A 64 -11.65 8.93 4.31
N THR A 65 -11.24 8.44 3.15
CA THR A 65 -11.58 7.09 2.67
C THR A 65 -11.07 6.01 3.63
N LEU A 66 -9.81 6.09 4.06
CA LEU A 66 -9.22 5.17 5.02
C LEU A 66 -10.05 5.11 6.31
N ARG A 67 -10.36 6.28 6.89
CA ARG A 67 -11.13 6.36 8.14
C ARG A 67 -12.59 5.94 8.01
N ALA A 68 -13.21 6.18 6.85
CA ALA A 68 -14.61 5.86 6.62
C ALA A 68 -14.84 4.39 6.29
N ALA A 69 -13.89 3.71 5.63
CA ALA A 69 -14.04 2.35 5.16
C ALA A 69 -13.12 1.36 5.92
N GLN A 70 -11.83 1.62 5.97
CA GLN A 70 -10.87 0.65 6.48
C GLN A 70 -10.85 0.57 8.02
N PHE A 71 -10.95 1.67 8.75
CA PHE A 71 -10.98 1.63 10.21
C PHE A 71 -12.21 0.87 10.75
N PRO A 72 -13.44 1.09 10.23
CA PRO A 72 -14.58 0.26 10.60
C PRO A 72 -14.39 -1.22 10.26
N GLU A 73 -13.79 -1.54 9.11
CA GLU A 73 -13.49 -2.92 8.73
C GLU A 73 -12.50 -3.58 9.70
N ASP A 74 -11.46 -2.87 10.11
CA ASP A 74 -10.40 -3.36 11.00
C ASP A 74 -10.82 -3.45 12.48
N SER A 75 -11.90 -2.78 12.87
CA SER A 75 -12.48 -2.81 14.21
C SER A 75 -13.71 -3.72 14.33
N GLY A 76 -14.15 -4.29 13.22
CA GLY A 76 -15.38 -5.11 13.15
C GLY A 76 -15.09 -6.62 13.11
N PRO A 77 -16.16 -7.43 13.00
CA PRO A 77 -16.05 -8.90 12.96
C PRO A 77 -15.39 -9.43 11.68
N LEU A 78 -15.19 -8.58 10.67
CA LEU A 78 -14.52 -8.91 9.43
C LEU A 78 -13.06 -8.43 9.41
N ALA A 79 -12.52 -8.02 10.56
CA ALA A 79 -11.10 -7.62 10.67
C ALA A 79 -10.18 -8.76 10.23
N HIS A 80 -9.21 -8.43 9.40
CA HIS A 80 -8.23 -9.37 8.85
C HIS A 80 -6.91 -8.66 8.56
N PRO A 81 -5.79 -9.39 8.52
CA PRO A 81 -4.51 -8.81 8.14
C PRO A 81 -4.50 -8.35 6.68
N VAL A 82 -3.59 -7.43 6.34
CA VAL A 82 -3.32 -7.02 4.95
C VAL A 82 -2.79 -8.19 4.12
N GLN A 83 -2.03 -9.10 4.75
CA GLN A 83 -1.64 -10.40 4.22
C GLN A 83 -2.40 -11.49 4.98
N PRO A 84 -3.62 -11.87 4.55
CA PRO A 84 -4.35 -12.97 5.15
C PRO A 84 -3.60 -14.29 5.01
N ASP A 85 -3.88 -15.24 5.89
CA ASP A 85 -3.32 -16.60 5.86
C ASP A 85 -4.38 -17.68 5.55
N THR A 86 -5.66 -17.29 5.61
CA THR A 86 -6.80 -18.17 5.32
C THR A 86 -7.88 -17.42 4.55
N TYR A 87 -8.71 -18.15 3.79
CA TYR A 87 -9.92 -17.61 3.17
C TYR A 87 -10.97 -18.70 2.95
N LEU A 88 -12.23 -18.30 2.94
CA LEU A 88 -13.34 -19.14 2.51
C LEU A 88 -13.65 -18.96 1.01
N ARG A 89 -13.57 -17.71 0.55
CA ARG A 89 -13.77 -17.33 -0.86
C ARG A 89 -12.77 -16.25 -1.23
N ILE A 90 -12.17 -16.39 -2.41
CA ILE A 90 -11.12 -15.49 -2.88
C ILE A 90 -11.60 -14.05 -3.10
N ASP A 91 -12.85 -13.88 -3.53
CA ASP A 91 -13.46 -12.58 -3.74
C ASP A 91 -13.61 -11.75 -2.46
N ASN A 92 -13.53 -12.38 -1.28
CA ASN A 92 -13.54 -11.70 0.01
C ASN A 92 -12.23 -10.94 0.32
N PHE A 93 -11.18 -11.08 -0.49
CA PHE A 93 -9.90 -10.38 -0.30
C PHE A 93 -9.87 -8.96 -0.90
N TYR A 94 -10.84 -8.59 -1.69
CA TYR A 94 -10.91 -7.26 -2.31
C TYR A 94 -11.53 -6.26 -1.32
N THR A 95 -10.76 -5.90 -0.30
CA THR A 95 -11.19 -5.15 0.89
C THR A 95 -10.44 -3.82 1.04
N ALA A 96 -11.00 -2.89 1.80
CA ALA A 96 -10.32 -1.64 2.14
C ALA A 96 -8.99 -1.90 2.89
N THR A 97 -8.90 -2.98 3.66
CA THR A 97 -7.68 -3.38 4.35
C THR A 97 -6.59 -3.77 3.36
N VAL A 98 -6.87 -4.63 2.39
CA VAL A 98 -5.89 -5.07 1.39
C VAL A 98 -5.44 -3.91 0.50
N TYR A 99 -6.36 -3.04 0.09
CA TYR A 99 -6.11 -1.90 -0.81
C TYR A 99 -5.56 -0.69 -0.06
N ASN A 100 -6.36 -0.09 0.82
CA ASN A 100 -6.05 1.21 1.42
C ASN A 100 -5.05 1.10 2.57
N LYS A 101 -5.22 0.16 3.51
CA LYS A 101 -4.20 -0.07 4.56
C LYS A 101 -2.91 -0.59 3.93
N GLY A 102 -2.99 -1.46 2.91
CA GLY A 102 -1.83 -1.88 2.13
C GLY A 102 -1.06 -0.69 1.55
N ALA A 103 -1.76 0.27 0.93
CA ALA A 103 -1.15 1.49 0.41
C ALA A 103 -0.50 2.36 1.51
N GLU A 104 -1.11 2.44 2.71
CA GLU A 104 -0.53 3.19 3.83
C GLU A 104 0.74 2.52 4.38
N ILE A 105 0.82 1.19 4.40
CA ILE A 105 2.06 0.48 4.74
C ILE A 105 3.17 0.82 3.73
N ILE A 106 2.87 0.83 2.43
CA ILE A 106 3.82 1.26 1.40
C ILE A 106 4.23 2.72 1.62
N ARG A 107 3.30 3.60 1.98
CA ARG A 107 3.58 5.00 2.29
C ARG A 107 4.51 5.15 3.49
N MET A 108 4.33 4.35 4.54
CA MET A 108 5.25 4.35 5.69
C MET A 108 6.67 3.94 5.24
N ILE A 109 6.81 2.89 4.43
CA ILE A 109 8.10 2.48 3.86
C ILE A 109 8.71 3.61 3.03
N HIS A 110 7.92 4.24 2.16
CA HIS A 110 8.37 5.38 1.37
C HIS A 110 8.88 6.54 2.23
N THR A 111 8.19 6.83 3.34
CA THR A 111 8.58 7.88 4.28
C THR A 111 9.89 7.53 5.01
N LEU A 112 10.05 6.27 5.45
CA LEU A 112 11.26 5.82 6.13
C LEU A 112 12.49 5.83 5.22
N LEU A 113 12.34 5.40 3.97
CA LEU A 113 13.45 5.28 3.02
C LEU A 113 13.77 6.60 2.30
N GLY A 114 12.84 7.55 2.35
CA GLY A 114 12.85 8.72 1.49
C GLY A 114 12.65 8.36 0.00
N PRO A 115 12.39 9.35 -0.87
CA PRO A 115 12.06 9.11 -2.27
C PRO A 115 13.17 8.38 -3.04
N ASN A 116 14.43 8.71 -2.78
CA ASN A 116 15.57 8.09 -3.47
C ASN A 116 15.79 6.64 -3.02
N GLY A 117 15.66 6.34 -1.72
CA GLY A 117 15.77 4.98 -1.18
C GLY A 117 14.64 4.10 -1.70
N PHE A 118 13.43 4.60 -1.67
CA PHE A 118 12.26 3.91 -2.21
C PHE A 118 12.40 3.64 -3.71
N ARG A 119 12.87 4.62 -4.50
CA ARG A 119 13.10 4.44 -5.93
C ARG A 119 14.11 3.32 -6.21
N ARG A 120 15.25 3.29 -5.50
CA ARG A 120 16.23 2.20 -5.65
C ARG A 120 15.64 0.84 -5.25
N GLY A 121 14.80 0.81 -4.21
CA GLY A 121 14.06 -0.39 -3.80
C GLY A 121 13.11 -0.88 -4.89
N MET A 122 12.36 0.02 -5.52
CA MET A 122 11.48 -0.31 -6.64
C MET A 122 12.25 -0.82 -7.85
N ASP A 123 13.36 -0.18 -8.21
CA ASP A 123 14.21 -0.64 -9.32
C ASP A 123 14.75 -2.05 -9.04
N ALA A 124 15.21 -2.33 -7.82
CA ALA A 124 15.66 -3.66 -7.40
C ALA A 124 14.53 -4.69 -7.42
N TYR A 125 13.33 -4.31 -6.94
CA TYR A 125 12.15 -5.17 -6.93
C TYR A 125 11.74 -5.59 -8.34
N ILE A 126 11.62 -4.63 -9.26
CA ILE A 126 11.25 -4.91 -10.66
C ILE A 126 12.36 -5.73 -11.35
N ALA A 127 13.63 -5.34 -11.21
CA ALA A 127 14.74 -6.04 -11.85
C ALA A 127 14.83 -7.53 -11.46
N ARG A 128 14.52 -7.85 -10.19
CA ARG A 128 14.56 -9.24 -9.68
C ARG A 128 13.37 -10.08 -10.07
N ASN A 129 12.21 -9.45 -10.17
CA ASN A 129 10.94 -10.15 -10.30
C ASN A 129 10.26 -9.94 -11.65
N ASP A 130 10.94 -9.32 -12.62
CA ASP A 130 10.39 -9.09 -13.95
C ASP A 130 9.97 -10.42 -14.61
N ASN A 131 8.72 -10.47 -15.08
CA ASN A 131 8.08 -11.67 -15.62
C ASN A 131 8.05 -12.87 -14.64
N ARG A 132 8.01 -12.60 -13.33
CA ARG A 132 7.95 -13.62 -12.27
C ARG A 132 6.82 -13.33 -11.29
N ALA A 133 6.52 -14.37 -10.49
CA ALA A 133 5.63 -14.26 -9.35
C ALA A 133 6.43 -13.90 -8.09
N ALA A 134 6.00 -12.84 -7.39
CA ALA A 134 6.66 -12.31 -6.21
C ALA A 134 5.79 -12.41 -4.96
N THR A 135 6.43 -12.22 -3.81
CA THR A 135 5.82 -12.17 -2.49
C THR A 135 6.02 -10.79 -1.83
N ILE A 136 5.24 -10.52 -0.78
CA ILE A 136 5.47 -9.34 0.08
C ILE A 136 6.89 -9.37 0.68
N GLY A 137 7.41 -10.57 1.01
CA GLY A 137 8.78 -10.73 1.49
C GLY A 137 9.82 -10.29 0.45
N ASP A 138 9.63 -10.62 -0.84
CA ASP A 138 10.53 -10.18 -1.92
C ASP A 138 10.52 -8.67 -2.06
N PHE A 139 9.35 -8.05 -1.92
CA PHE A 139 9.21 -6.59 -1.94
C PHE A 139 9.94 -5.93 -0.76
N LEU A 140 9.70 -6.39 0.47
CA LEU A 140 10.38 -5.86 1.66
C LEU A 140 11.89 -6.00 1.56
N ALA A 141 12.40 -7.14 1.10
CA ALA A 141 13.83 -7.36 0.90
C ALA A 141 14.44 -6.40 -0.15
N ALA A 142 13.71 -6.10 -1.21
CA ALA A 142 14.14 -5.13 -2.21
C ALA A 142 14.15 -3.69 -1.66
N MET A 143 13.13 -3.32 -0.88
CA MET A 143 13.05 -2.01 -0.21
C MET A 143 14.16 -1.84 0.82
N GLN A 144 14.42 -2.85 1.65
CA GLN A 144 15.52 -2.86 2.60
C GLN A 144 16.87 -2.64 1.91
N GLN A 145 17.13 -3.35 0.82
CA GLN A 145 18.36 -3.19 0.05
C GLN A 145 18.47 -1.78 -0.56
N GLY A 146 17.42 -1.28 -1.18
CA GLY A 146 17.42 0.03 -1.84
C GLY A 146 17.54 1.21 -0.87
N GLY A 147 16.94 1.06 0.32
CA GLY A 147 16.93 2.09 1.36
C GLY A 147 18.11 2.01 2.33
N GLY A 148 18.73 0.84 2.49
CA GLY A 148 19.75 0.61 3.50
C GLY A 148 19.21 0.61 4.94
N VAL A 149 17.91 0.32 5.12
CA VAL A 149 17.22 0.32 6.42
C VAL A 149 16.68 -1.08 6.67
N ASP A 150 16.83 -1.58 7.89
CA ASP A 150 16.21 -2.86 8.27
C ASP A 150 14.68 -2.72 8.36
N LEU A 151 13.99 -3.57 7.62
CA LEU A 151 12.54 -3.66 7.57
C LEU A 151 12.00 -5.00 8.11
N GLY A 152 12.82 -5.75 8.86
CA GLY A 152 12.46 -7.08 9.38
C GLY A 152 11.15 -7.07 10.17
N ASP A 153 11.01 -6.14 11.10
CA ASP A 153 9.80 -5.99 11.91
C ASP A 153 8.61 -5.41 11.11
N PHE A 154 8.87 -4.82 9.94
CA PHE A 154 7.82 -4.24 9.11
C PHE A 154 6.83 -5.28 8.59
N ALA A 155 7.23 -6.56 8.51
CA ALA A 155 6.34 -7.66 8.16
C ALA A 155 5.14 -7.81 9.11
N LEU A 156 5.25 -7.32 10.36
CA LEU A 156 4.16 -7.35 11.33
C LEU A 156 2.96 -6.49 10.86
N TRP A 157 3.20 -5.37 10.18
CA TRP A 157 2.14 -4.54 9.62
C TRP A 157 1.28 -5.27 8.59
N TYR A 158 1.87 -6.24 7.88
CA TYR A 158 1.14 -7.06 6.92
C TYR A 158 0.37 -8.21 7.58
N ARG A 159 0.87 -8.74 8.72
CA ARG A 159 0.37 -9.98 9.33
C ARG A 159 -0.58 -9.78 10.50
N GLN A 160 -0.67 -8.56 11.01
CA GLN A 160 -1.53 -8.25 12.15
C GLN A 160 -2.76 -7.46 11.69
N ALA A 161 -3.94 -7.87 12.16
CA ALA A 161 -5.18 -7.13 12.03
C ALA A 161 -5.29 -6.07 13.14
N GLY A 162 -6.19 -5.11 12.96
CA GLY A 162 -6.46 -4.05 13.93
C GLY A 162 -5.65 -2.78 13.71
N THR A 163 -6.12 -1.70 14.29
CA THR A 163 -5.46 -0.39 14.25
C THR A 163 -4.63 -0.21 15.51
N PRO A 164 -3.32 0.13 15.41
CA PRO A 164 -2.49 0.34 16.59
C PRO A 164 -2.97 1.54 17.41
N GLU A 165 -2.94 1.39 18.73
CA GLU A 165 -3.11 2.50 19.67
C GLU A 165 -1.72 3.01 20.07
N ILE A 166 -1.46 4.30 19.86
CA ILE A 166 -0.17 4.93 20.15
C ILE A 166 -0.38 6.02 21.20
N THR A 167 0.33 5.92 22.33
CA THR A 167 0.44 6.99 23.30
C THR A 167 1.72 7.78 23.03
N VAL A 168 1.59 9.09 22.88
CA VAL A 168 2.73 9.99 22.64
C VAL A 168 2.84 10.97 23.78
N GLU A 169 3.99 11.01 24.45
CA GLU A 169 4.33 12.04 25.42
C GLU A 169 5.41 12.94 24.83
N GLY A 170 5.18 14.25 24.85
CA GLY A 170 6.11 15.24 24.37
C GLY A 170 6.68 16.04 25.53
N CYS A 171 8.01 16.25 25.56
CA CYS A 171 8.68 17.14 26.47
C CYS A 171 9.37 18.25 25.66
N TYR A 172 9.09 19.52 25.98
CA TYR A 172 9.79 20.65 25.39
C TYR A 172 10.92 21.08 26.34
N ASP A 173 12.15 21.04 25.83
CA ASP A 173 13.33 21.60 26.52
C ASP A 173 13.67 22.94 25.84
N PRO A 174 13.51 24.11 26.54
CA PRO A 174 13.67 25.44 25.96
C PRO A 174 15.12 25.79 25.63
#